data_3c7e6dca5d634e47a497de910dc41011
#
_entry.id   3c7e6dca5d634e47a497de910dc41011
#
_cell.length_a   1.000
_cell.length_b   1.000
_cell.length_c   1.000
_cell.angle_alpha   90.00
_cell.angle_beta   90.00
_cell.angle_gamma   90.00
#
_symmetry.space_group_name_H-M   'P 1'
#
loop_
_entity.id
_entity.type
_entity.pdbx_description
1 polymer ?
#
loop_
_entity_poly.entity_id
_entity_poly.type
_entity_poly.pdbx_seq_one_letter_code
_entity_poly.pdbx_strand_id
1 'polypeptide(L)'
;LKNAGLSRQKIEYLRLLSDQFIRQPGYFSRLKRLDDEMVIDKLIKIKGIGEWTAQMYLIFQLNRPDVMPMADIGFINSAKKLYKINEPVNKNLIEIAHNWGNYKTVAVWYIWRIIDPEVVQY
;
A
#
# COMPACT_ATOMS: atom_id res chain seq x y z
N LEU A 1 -14.55 -5.49 -6.37
CA LEU A 1 -13.15 -5.77 -6.00
C LEU A 1 -12.44 -6.66 -7.03
N LYS A 2 -13.10 -7.66 -7.59
CA LYS A 2 -12.52 -8.45 -8.70
C LYS A 2 -12.17 -7.57 -9.91
N ASN A 3 -12.97 -6.55 -10.18
CA ASN A 3 -12.76 -5.62 -11.28
C ASN A 3 -11.59 -4.66 -11.03
N ALA A 4 -11.10 -4.59 -9.80
CA ALA A 4 -9.92 -3.78 -9.45
C ALA A 4 -8.59 -4.53 -9.62
N GLY A 5 -8.60 -5.72 -10.25
CA GLY A 5 -7.40 -6.51 -10.50
C GLY A 5 -6.79 -7.20 -9.28
N LEU A 6 -7.52 -7.26 -8.18
CA LEU A 6 -7.06 -7.92 -6.97
C LEU A 6 -7.21 -9.44 -7.07
N SER A 7 -6.21 -10.18 -6.57
CA SER A 7 -6.30 -11.63 -6.48
C SER A 7 -7.39 -12.05 -5.49
N ARG A 8 -7.89 -13.28 -5.64
CA ARG A 8 -8.89 -13.85 -4.74
C ARG A 8 -8.42 -13.83 -3.28
N GLN A 9 -7.15 -14.13 -3.06
CA GLN A 9 -6.54 -14.12 -1.74
C GLN A 9 -6.51 -12.70 -1.12
N LYS A 10 -6.18 -11.69 -1.93
CA LYS A 10 -6.15 -10.29 -1.48
C LYS A 10 -7.55 -9.80 -1.12
N ILE A 11 -8.56 -10.18 -1.89
CA ILE A 11 -9.97 -9.86 -1.58
C ILE A 11 -10.35 -10.46 -0.24
N GLU A 12 -9.98 -11.70 0.02
CA GLU A 12 -10.30 -12.36 1.29
C GLU A 12 -9.62 -11.68 2.47
N TYR A 13 -8.36 -11.28 2.33
CA TYR A 13 -7.65 -10.54 3.36
C TYR A 13 -8.31 -9.20 3.66
N LEU A 14 -8.77 -8.49 2.63
CA LEU A 14 -9.51 -7.23 2.82
C LEU A 14 -10.82 -7.46 3.55
N ARG A 15 -11.52 -8.56 3.28
CA ARG A 15 -12.74 -8.93 4.01
C ARG A 15 -12.45 -9.21 5.48
N LEU A 16 -11.40 -9.97 5.77
CA LEU A 16 -11.00 -10.25 7.15
C LEU A 16 -10.66 -8.96 7.89
N LEU A 17 -9.96 -8.04 7.25
CA LEU A 17 -9.65 -6.74 7.81
C LEU A 17 -10.90 -5.93 8.09
N SER A 18 -11.85 -5.93 7.14
CA SER A 18 -13.14 -5.24 7.29
C SER A 18 -13.94 -5.82 8.46
N ASP A 19 -13.95 -7.14 8.62
CA ASP A 19 -14.61 -7.81 9.75
C ASP A 19 -14.02 -7.38 11.08
N GLN A 20 -12.70 -7.26 11.16
CA GLN A 20 -12.03 -6.77 12.37
C GLN A 20 -12.44 -5.32 12.69
N PHE A 21 -12.59 -4.48 11.67
CA PHE A 21 -13.09 -3.11 11.83
C PHE A 21 -14.46 -3.08 12.51
N ILE A 22 -15.35 -3.96 12.06
CA ILE A 22 -16.72 -4.04 12.60
C ILE A 22 -16.70 -4.55 14.04
N ARG A 23 -15.85 -5.52 14.34
CA ARG A 23 -15.79 -6.15 15.67
C ARG A 23 -15.07 -5.32 16.72
N GLN A 24 -14.06 -4.55 16.32
CA GLN A 24 -13.22 -3.77 17.23
C GLN A 24 -12.97 -2.36 16.71
N PRO A 25 -14.02 -1.53 16.60
CA PRO A 25 -13.86 -0.18 16.03
C PRO A 25 -12.94 0.70 16.86
N GLY A 26 -12.88 0.53 18.17
CA GLY A 26 -11.98 1.30 19.03
C GLY A 26 -10.50 1.01 18.77
N TYR A 27 -10.17 -0.22 18.44
CA TYR A 27 -8.80 -0.62 18.07
C TYR A 27 -8.33 0.16 16.84
N PHE A 28 -9.14 0.17 15.80
CA PHE A 28 -8.78 0.84 14.53
C PHE A 28 -8.80 2.36 14.65
N SER A 29 -9.69 2.92 15.46
CA SER A 29 -9.69 4.36 15.74
C SER A 29 -8.39 4.81 16.40
N ARG A 30 -7.80 3.97 17.24
CA ARG A 30 -6.52 4.26 17.87
C ARG A 30 -5.34 4.18 16.90
N LEU A 31 -5.43 3.35 15.85
CA LEU A 31 -4.38 3.25 14.84
C LEU A 31 -4.13 4.58 14.13
N LYS A 32 -5.15 5.41 13.96
CA LYS A 32 -5.02 6.72 13.32
C LYS A 32 -4.03 7.64 14.02
N ARG A 33 -3.78 7.43 15.30
CA ARG A 33 -2.88 8.25 16.13
C ARG A 33 -1.44 7.76 16.12
N LEU A 34 -1.17 6.61 15.52
CA LEU A 34 0.15 6.00 15.47
C LEU A 34 0.85 6.38 14.17
N ASP A 35 2.20 6.31 14.18
CA ASP A 35 2.97 6.46 12.96
C ASP A 35 2.83 5.23 12.05
N ASP A 36 3.30 5.35 10.81
CA ASP A 36 3.12 4.32 9.79
C ASP A 36 3.73 2.98 10.20
N GLU A 37 4.94 2.98 10.76
CA GLU A 37 5.62 1.75 11.18
C GLU A 37 4.84 1.03 12.29
N MET A 38 4.35 1.77 13.25
CA MET A 38 3.56 1.21 14.36
C MET A 38 2.23 0.65 13.86
N VAL A 39 1.60 1.30 12.90
CA VAL A 39 0.36 0.80 12.29
C VAL A 39 0.63 -0.53 11.59
N ILE A 40 1.68 -0.61 10.79
CA ILE A 40 2.06 -1.84 10.09
C ILE A 40 2.35 -2.96 11.11
N ASP A 41 3.15 -2.68 12.13
CA ASP A 41 3.50 -3.67 13.16
C ASP A 41 2.27 -4.25 13.86
N LYS A 42 1.29 -3.42 14.14
CA LYS A 42 0.05 -3.88 14.78
C LYS A 42 -0.82 -4.68 13.83
N LEU A 43 -0.94 -4.26 12.58
CA LEU A 43 -1.78 -4.94 11.60
C LEU A 43 -1.26 -6.31 11.21
N ILE A 44 0.05 -6.46 11.04
CA ILE A 44 0.64 -7.75 10.65
C ILE A 44 0.52 -8.83 11.75
N LYS A 45 0.24 -8.45 12.99
CA LYS A 45 -0.07 -9.40 14.06
C LYS A 45 -1.42 -10.07 13.89
N ILE A 46 -2.29 -9.50 13.09
CA ILE A 46 -3.60 -10.09 12.78
C ILE A 46 -3.37 -11.21 11.76
N LYS A 47 -3.88 -12.41 12.06
CA LYS A 47 -3.74 -13.56 11.17
C LYS A 47 -4.32 -13.24 9.78
N GLY A 48 -3.52 -13.50 8.75
CA GLY A 48 -3.90 -13.26 7.37
C GLY A 48 -3.58 -11.85 6.86
N ILE A 49 -3.10 -10.95 7.71
CA ILE A 49 -2.70 -9.60 7.33
C ILE A 49 -1.18 -9.56 7.18
N GLY A 50 -0.73 -9.40 5.94
CA GLY A 50 0.69 -9.23 5.63
C GLY A 50 1.05 -7.75 5.44
N GLU A 51 2.33 -7.53 5.13
CA GLU A 51 2.86 -6.18 4.94
C GLU A 51 2.17 -5.43 3.80
N TRP A 52 1.89 -6.10 2.68
CA TRP A 52 1.19 -5.47 1.55
C TRP A 52 -0.18 -4.93 1.97
N THR A 53 -0.98 -5.75 2.67
CA THR A 53 -2.32 -5.33 3.14
C THR A 53 -2.22 -4.17 4.11
N ALA A 54 -1.24 -4.20 5.01
CA ALA A 54 -1.01 -3.12 5.96
C ALA A 54 -0.62 -1.82 5.25
N GLN A 55 0.21 -1.88 4.22
CA GLN A 55 0.58 -0.71 3.41
C GLN A 55 -0.62 -0.16 2.64
N MET A 56 -1.46 -1.04 2.07
CA MET A 56 -2.69 -0.60 1.41
C MET A 56 -3.66 0.06 2.39
N TYR A 57 -3.73 -0.43 3.60
CA TYR A 57 -4.52 0.19 4.67
C TYR A 57 -4.06 1.62 4.96
N LEU A 58 -2.76 1.84 5.06
CA LEU A 58 -2.20 3.18 5.26
C LEU A 58 -2.58 4.13 4.12
N ILE A 59 -2.49 3.65 2.88
CA ILE A 59 -2.72 4.47 1.69
C ILE A 59 -4.22 4.79 1.53
N PHE A 60 -5.06 3.77 1.57
CA PHE A 60 -6.47 3.90 1.19
C PHE A 60 -7.38 4.24 2.36
N GLN A 61 -7.10 3.73 3.55
CA GLN A 61 -7.96 3.93 4.70
C GLN A 61 -7.53 5.10 5.58
N LEU A 62 -6.25 5.20 5.88
CA LEU A 62 -5.72 6.28 6.69
C LEU A 62 -5.28 7.50 5.87
N ASN A 63 -5.26 7.38 4.55
CA ASN A 63 -4.86 8.45 3.63
C ASN A 63 -3.50 9.05 3.98
N ARG A 64 -2.54 8.20 4.37
CA ARG A 64 -1.20 8.66 4.73
C ARG A 64 -0.46 9.11 3.48
N PRO A 65 0.12 10.33 3.46
CA PRO A 65 0.69 10.93 2.25
C PRO A 65 2.09 10.43 1.91
N ASP A 66 2.78 9.78 2.83
CA ASP A 66 4.20 9.43 2.70
C ASP A 66 4.45 7.93 2.87
N VAL A 67 3.76 7.12 2.07
CA VAL A 67 3.89 5.66 2.13
C VAL A 67 4.62 5.12 0.92
N MET A 68 5.67 4.33 1.14
CA MET A 68 6.37 3.55 0.11
C MET A 68 5.93 2.09 0.21
N PRO A 69 5.04 1.62 -0.70
CA PRO A 69 4.51 0.25 -0.62
C PRO A 69 5.49 -0.76 -1.22
N MET A 70 6.61 -0.99 -0.55
CA MET A 70 7.67 -1.87 -1.04
C MET A 70 7.28 -3.35 -1.04
N ALA A 71 6.14 -3.70 -0.46
CA ALA A 71 5.57 -5.04 -0.59
C ALA A 71 4.69 -5.18 -1.85
N ASP A 72 4.42 -4.09 -2.56
CA ASP A 72 3.61 -4.12 -3.79
C ASP A 72 4.50 -4.32 -5.02
N ILE A 73 4.52 -5.54 -5.53
CA ILE A 73 5.31 -5.93 -6.71
C ILE A 73 4.89 -5.13 -7.93
N GLY A 74 3.60 -4.86 -8.09
CA GLY A 74 3.07 -4.05 -9.19
C GLY A 74 3.68 -2.66 -9.21
N PHE A 75 3.72 -2.00 -8.06
CA PHE A 75 4.36 -0.70 -7.92
C PHE A 75 5.85 -0.75 -8.26
N ILE A 76 6.59 -1.71 -7.70
CA ILE A 76 8.04 -1.83 -7.93
C ILE A 76 8.34 -2.05 -9.42
N ASN A 77 7.64 -2.98 -10.06
CA ASN A 77 7.84 -3.26 -11.49
C ASN A 77 7.50 -2.06 -12.37
N SER A 78 6.51 -1.32 -11.98
CA SER A 78 6.05 -0.13 -12.68
C SER A 78 7.07 0.99 -12.61
N ALA A 79 7.54 1.26 -11.41
CA ALA A 79 8.59 2.24 -11.19
C ALA A 79 9.88 1.86 -11.92
N LYS A 80 10.22 0.56 -11.90
CA LYS A 80 11.40 0.04 -12.61
C LYS A 80 11.34 0.38 -14.10
N LYS A 81 10.20 0.19 -14.73
CA LYS A 81 10.01 0.49 -16.15
C LYS A 81 10.07 1.99 -16.43
N LEU A 82 9.36 2.77 -15.62
CA LEU A 82 9.23 4.20 -15.80
C LEU A 82 10.57 4.93 -15.68
N TYR A 83 11.33 4.60 -14.65
CA TYR A 83 12.61 5.24 -14.34
C TYR A 83 13.82 4.49 -14.88
N LYS A 84 13.61 3.35 -15.55
CA LYS A 84 14.68 2.49 -16.07
C LYS A 84 15.69 2.12 -14.99
N ILE A 85 15.18 1.63 -13.86
CA ILE A 85 15.98 1.36 -12.67
C ILE A 85 16.83 0.10 -12.85
N ASN A 86 18.13 0.19 -12.56
CA ASN A 86 19.06 -0.93 -12.57
C ASN A 86 19.06 -1.65 -11.20
N GLU A 87 19.60 -2.86 -11.18
CA GLU A 87 19.79 -3.60 -9.93
C GLU A 87 20.83 -2.91 -9.03
N PRO A 88 20.68 -2.92 -7.72
CA PRO A 88 19.54 -3.45 -6.96
C PRO A 88 18.32 -2.51 -7.02
N VAL A 89 17.19 -3.04 -7.51
CA VAL A 89 16.00 -2.22 -7.81
C VAL A 89 15.44 -1.54 -6.57
N ASN A 90 15.25 -2.27 -5.49
CA ASN A 90 14.62 -1.72 -4.29
C ASN A 90 15.42 -0.56 -3.69
N LYS A 91 16.73 -0.72 -3.59
CA LYS A 91 17.63 0.33 -3.09
C LYS A 91 17.58 1.58 -3.97
N ASN A 92 17.68 1.40 -5.29
CA ASN A 92 17.68 2.50 -6.24
C ASN A 92 16.33 3.21 -6.31
N LEU A 93 15.24 2.47 -6.17
CA LEU A 93 13.89 3.03 -6.10
C LEU A 93 13.72 3.91 -4.86
N ILE A 94 14.19 3.46 -3.71
CA ILE A 94 14.14 4.24 -2.46
C ILE A 94 14.92 5.55 -2.61
N GLU A 95 16.07 5.51 -3.27
CA GLU A 95 16.87 6.73 -3.54
C GLU A 95 16.11 7.72 -4.45
N ILE A 96 15.47 7.22 -5.50
CA ILE A 96 14.62 8.04 -6.37
C ILE A 96 13.47 8.66 -5.58
N ALA A 97 12.87 7.89 -4.69
CA ALA A 97 11.72 8.33 -3.89
C ALA A 97 12.08 9.46 -2.91
N HIS A 98 13.34 9.66 -2.56
CA HIS A 98 13.75 10.81 -1.76
C HIS A 98 13.39 12.14 -2.45
N ASN A 99 13.36 12.18 -3.79
CA ASN A 99 12.97 13.36 -4.55
C ASN A 99 11.48 13.67 -4.44
N TRP A 100 10.66 12.72 -3.98
CA TRP A 100 9.23 12.92 -3.79
C TRP A 100 8.89 13.56 -2.44
N GLY A 101 9.89 13.76 -1.58
CA GLY A 101 9.73 14.35 -0.26
C GLY A 101 8.78 13.57 0.61
N ASN A 102 7.88 14.27 1.28
CA ASN A 102 6.89 13.68 2.18
C ASN A 102 5.59 13.27 1.48
N TYR A 103 5.57 13.24 0.14
CA TYR A 103 4.38 12.94 -0.65
C TYR A 103 4.56 11.70 -1.51
N LYS A 104 5.21 10.67 -0.96
CA LYS A 104 5.49 9.43 -1.70
C LYS A 104 4.23 8.72 -2.16
N THR A 105 3.17 8.74 -1.37
CA THR A 105 1.89 8.14 -1.75
C THR A 105 1.32 8.75 -3.02
N VAL A 106 1.45 10.06 -3.20
CA VAL A 106 0.98 10.75 -4.40
C VAL A 106 1.74 10.25 -5.63
N ALA A 107 3.06 10.11 -5.52
CA ALA A 107 3.88 9.56 -6.61
C ALA A 107 3.50 8.13 -6.94
N VAL A 108 3.22 7.32 -5.92
CA VAL A 108 2.76 5.93 -6.08
C VAL A 108 1.46 5.87 -6.88
N TRP A 109 0.51 6.74 -6.58
CA TRP A 109 -0.75 6.82 -7.30
C TRP A 109 -0.54 7.12 -8.78
N TYR A 110 0.33 8.06 -9.12
CA TYR A 110 0.67 8.37 -10.51
C TYR A 110 1.33 7.19 -11.21
N ILE A 111 2.23 6.49 -10.55
CA ILE A 111 2.92 5.32 -11.12
C ILE A 111 1.94 4.19 -11.40
N TRP A 112 1.01 3.92 -10.49
CA TRP A 112 -0.06 2.94 -10.74
C TRP A 112 -0.90 3.30 -11.96
N ARG A 113 -1.22 4.58 -12.15
CA ARG A 113 -2.04 5.04 -13.29
C ARG A 113 -1.36 4.89 -14.63
N ILE A 114 -0.05 5.00 -14.69
CA ILE A 114 0.69 4.87 -15.94
C ILE A 114 0.58 3.46 -16.50
N ILE A 115 0.45 2.47 -15.65
CA ILE A 115 0.42 1.05 -16.06
C ILE A 115 -1.00 0.59 -16.30
N ASP A 116 -1.96 1.15 -15.59
CA ASP A 116 -3.37 0.87 -15.76
C ASP A 116 -4.05 2.12 -16.34
N PRO A 117 -3.92 2.36 -17.67
CA PRO A 117 -4.52 3.55 -18.29
C PRO A 117 -6.04 3.49 -18.30
N GLU A 118 -6.64 2.33 -18.08
CA GLU A 118 -8.08 2.20 -17.89
C GLU A 118 -8.44 2.60 -16.45
N VAL A 119 -9.50 3.40 -16.34
CA VAL A 119 -9.99 3.89 -15.05
C VAL A 119 -10.40 2.68 -14.21
N VAL A 120 -9.52 2.29 -13.29
CA VAL A 120 -9.88 1.29 -12.30
C VAL A 120 -10.78 1.97 -11.29
N GLN A 121 -12.05 1.63 -11.31
CA GLN A 121 -13.00 2.06 -10.28
C GLN A 121 -12.77 1.21 -9.03
N TYR A 122 -12.23 1.84 -8.03
CA TYR A 122 -12.07 1.22 -6.72
C TYR A 122 -13.36 1.26 -5.93
#